data_05ae90965b9d889c33218dac21c7c773
#
_entry.id   05ae90965b9d889c33218dac21c7c773
#
_cell.length_a   1.000
_cell.length_b   1.000
_cell.length_c   1.000
_cell.angle_alpha   90.00
_cell.angle_beta   90.00
_cell.angle_gamma   90.00
#
_symmetry.space_group_name_H-M   'P 1'
#
loop_
_entity.id
_entity.type
_entity.pdbx_description
1 polymer ?
#
loop_
_entity_poly.entity_id
_entity_poly.type
_entity_poly.pdbx_seq_one_letter_code
_entity_poly.pdbx_strand_id
1 'polypeptide(L)'
;MKKSKSYVARNALELAEILGLSRADGIEIAVKSELNSKIVEVVTKRGLTHAQVAKLAGTSRTRVTALLNRNTKDISTDLMLRVLGALGYKAELKFSKAA
;
A
#
# COMPACT_ATOMS: atom_id res chain seq x y z
N MET A 1 -21.39 1.49 1.07
CA MET A 1 -21.16 1.20 1.97
C MET A 1 -19.89 1.03 2.29
N LYS A 2 -19.30 1.50 2.80
CA LYS A 2 -18.16 1.36 3.25
C LYS A 2 -17.72 0.06 3.16
N LYS A 3 -18.39 -0.70 2.53
CA LYS A 3 -18.04 -1.93 2.49
C LYS A 3 -16.84 -2.30 1.81
N SER A 4 -16.40 -1.68 0.74
CA SER A 4 -15.24 -2.16 0.02
C SER A 4 -14.00 -2.09 0.88
N LYS A 5 -13.83 -0.98 1.64
CA LYS A 5 -12.67 -0.86 2.46
C LYS A 5 -12.70 -1.84 3.60
N SER A 6 -13.82 -1.99 4.27
CA SER A 6 -13.95 -2.94 5.34
C SER A 6 -13.77 -4.37 4.84
N TYR A 7 -14.28 -4.63 3.64
CA TYR A 7 -14.20 -5.96 3.08
C TYR A 7 -12.74 -6.35 2.78
N VAL A 8 -11.96 -5.44 2.23
CA VAL A 8 -10.57 -5.72 1.94
C VAL A 8 -9.80 -6.02 3.23
N ALA A 9 -10.01 -5.22 4.28
CA ALA A 9 -9.34 -5.45 5.54
C ALA A 9 -9.74 -6.78 6.14
N ARG A 10 -11.04 -7.10 6.06
CA ARG A 10 -11.52 -8.36 6.60
C ARG A 10 -10.93 -9.54 5.84
N ASN A 11 -10.87 -9.45 4.50
CA ASN A 11 -10.28 -10.51 3.72
C ASN A 11 -8.81 -10.71 4.04
N ALA A 12 -8.06 -9.64 4.25
CA ALA A 12 -6.67 -9.75 4.59
C ALA A 12 -6.48 -10.42 5.95
N LEU A 13 -7.34 -10.09 6.92
CA LEU A 13 -7.26 -10.70 8.24
C LEU A 13 -7.63 -12.18 8.19
N GLU A 14 -8.66 -12.52 7.44
CA GLU A 14 -9.05 -13.91 7.29
C GLU A 14 -7.97 -14.72 6.60
N LEU A 15 -7.36 -14.16 5.57
CA LEU A 15 -6.30 -14.83 4.87
C LEU A 15 -5.11 -15.04 5.80
N ALA A 16 -4.78 -14.04 6.62
CA ALA A 16 -3.69 -14.16 7.56
C ALA A 16 -3.94 -15.30 8.54
N GLU A 17 -5.17 -15.46 9.02
CA GLU A 17 -5.51 -16.55 9.90
C GLU A 17 -5.33 -17.90 9.22
N ILE A 18 -5.80 -18.01 7.99
CA ILE A 18 -5.68 -19.25 7.23
C ILE A 18 -4.21 -19.61 7.03
N LEU A 19 -3.36 -18.62 6.80
CA LEU A 19 -1.95 -18.86 6.57
C LEU A 19 -1.13 -18.95 7.85
N GLY A 20 -1.78 -18.81 9.00
CA GLY A 20 -1.07 -18.90 10.27
C GLY A 20 -0.34 -17.64 10.66
N LEU A 21 -0.70 -16.50 10.06
CA LEU A 21 -0.08 -15.24 10.39
C LEU A 21 -0.76 -14.59 11.58
N SER A 22 -0.07 -13.69 12.26
CA SER A 22 -0.65 -13.00 13.39
C SER A 22 -1.65 -11.95 12.92
N ARG A 23 -2.46 -11.46 13.86
CA ARG A 23 -3.38 -10.37 13.56
C ARG A 23 -2.62 -9.13 13.11
N ALA A 24 -1.47 -8.85 13.74
CA ALA A 24 -0.66 -7.70 13.37
C ALA A 24 -0.17 -7.82 11.94
N ASP A 25 0.23 -9.01 11.52
CA ASP A 25 0.66 -9.23 10.15
C ASP A 25 -0.48 -9.01 9.17
N GLY A 26 -1.69 -9.46 9.53
CA GLY A 26 -2.86 -9.25 8.69
C GLY A 26 -3.21 -7.79 8.54
N ILE A 27 -3.08 -7.02 9.62
CA ILE A 27 -3.34 -5.58 9.58
C ILE A 27 -2.31 -4.89 8.70
N GLU A 28 -1.05 -5.29 8.82
CA GLU A 28 0.00 -4.70 7.99
C GLU A 28 -0.25 -4.98 6.51
N ILE A 29 -0.67 -6.19 6.18
CA ILE A 29 -0.99 -6.55 4.80
C ILE A 29 -2.12 -5.66 4.28
N ALA A 30 -3.15 -5.44 5.10
CA ALA A 30 -4.28 -4.60 4.69
C ALA A 30 -3.85 -3.16 4.44
N VAL A 31 -3.02 -2.60 5.33
CA VAL A 31 -2.54 -1.23 5.18
C VAL A 31 -1.68 -1.09 3.94
N LYS A 32 -0.76 -2.03 3.72
CA LYS A 32 0.09 -1.98 2.55
C LYS A 32 -0.72 -2.08 1.26
N SER A 33 -1.77 -2.89 1.28
CA SER A 33 -2.63 -3.05 0.13
C SER A 33 -3.34 -1.74 -0.22
N GLU A 34 -3.84 -1.03 0.78
CA GLU A 34 -4.48 0.25 0.54
C GLU A 34 -3.51 1.30 0.01
N LEU A 35 -2.33 1.38 0.61
CA LEU A 35 -1.31 2.33 0.16
C LEU A 35 -0.89 2.03 -1.26
N ASN A 36 -0.66 0.76 -1.54
CA ASN A 36 -0.22 0.34 -2.86
C ASN A 36 -1.27 0.64 -3.92
N SER A 37 -2.53 0.38 -3.62
CA SER A 37 -3.62 0.63 -4.57
C SER A 37 -3.71 2.11 -4.92
N LYS A 38 -3.54 2.97 -3.93
CA LYS A 38 -3.60 4.41 -4.18
C LYS A 38 -2.43 4.86 -5.03
N ILE A 39 -1.23 4.35 -4.75
CA ILE A 39 -0.04 4.69 -5.52
C ILE A 39 -0.24 4.28 -6.99
N VAL A 40 -0.69 3.06 -7.22
CA VAL A 40 -0.90 2.55 -8.58
C VAL A 40 -1.93 3.42 -9.30
N GLU A 41 -3.01 3.76 -8.60
CA GLU A 41 -4.06 4.59 -9.19
C GLU A 41 -3.51 5.94 -9.63
N VAL A 42 -2.76 6.62 -8.77
CA VAL A 42 -2.25 7.95 -9.06
C VAL A 42 -1.24 7.90 -10.19
N VAL A 43 -0.32 6.94 -10.14
CA VAL A 43 0.71 6.82 -11.17
C VAL A 43 0.09 6.54 -12.52
N THR A 44 -0.88 5.64 -12.56
CA THR A 44 -1.56 5.29 -13.81
C THR A 44 -2.33 6.49 -14.36
N LYS A 45 -3.05 7.18 -13.48
CA LYS A 45 -3.85 8.29 -13.92
C LYS A 45 -3.02 9.44 -14.47
N ARG A 46 -1.85 9.68 -13.90
CA ARG A 46 -0.98 10.75 -14.35
C ARG A 46 -0.03 10.30 -15.46
N GLY A 47 -0.01 9.03 -15.79
CA GLY A 47 0.87 8.51 -16.83
C GLY A 47 2.34 8.66 -16.50
N LEU A 48 2.69 8.50 -15.22
CA LEU A 48 4.08 8.64 -14.82
C LEU A 48 4.86 7.37 -15.11
N THR A 49 6.12 7.53 -15.49
CA THR A 49 6.98 6.37 -15.71
C THR A 49 7.59 5.93 -14.39
N HIS A 50 8.08 4.69 -14.35
CA HIS A 50 8.75 4.18 -13.15
C HIS A 50 9.95 5.07 -12.77
N ALA A 51 10.71 5.52 -13.78
CA ALA A 51 11.85 6.37 -13.52
C ALA A 51 11.44 7.72 -12.94
N GLN A 52 10.33 8.28 -13.42
CA GLN A 52 9.84 9.55 -12.89
C GLN A 52 9.42 9.42 -11.44
N VAL A 53 8.71 8.36 -11.11
CA VAL A 53 8.28 8.13 -9.74
C VAL A 53 9.49 7.90 -8.83
N ALA A 54 10.47 7.13 -9.30
CA ALA A 54 11.67 6.86 -8.53
C ALA A 54 12.42 8.15 -8.21
N LYS A 55 12.51 9.04 -9.19
CA LYS A 55 13.19 10.30 -9.00
C LYS A 55 12.44 11.19 -8.02
N LEU A 56 11.13 11.27 -8.15
CA LEU A 56 10.33 12.07 -7.24
C LEU A 56 10.43 11.59 -5.81
N ALA A 57 10.42 10.30 -5.61
CA ALA A 57 10.42 9.73 -4.27
C ALA A 57 11.82 9.49 -3.70
N GLY A 58 12.87 9.71 -4.50
CA GLY A 58 14.23 9.47 -4.04
C GLY A 58 14.51 8.01 -3.76
N THR A 59 14.00 7.13 -4.60
CA THR A 59 14.21 5.69 -4.43
C THR A 59 14.63 5.08 -5.76
N SER A 60 14.82 3.76 -5.80
CA SER A 60 15.26 3.09 -6.99
C SER A 60 14.10 2.74 -7.90
N ARG A 61 14.40 2.66 -9.19
CA ARG A 61 13.40 2.24 -10.17
C ARG A 61 12.94 0.81 -9.88
N THR A 62 13.84 -0.04 -9.39
CA THR A 62 13.50 -1.41 -9.07
C THR A 62 12.39 -1.47 -8.02
N ARG A 63 12.50 -0.64 -6.99
CA ARG A 63 11.47 -0.61 -5.95
C ARG A 63 10.15 -0.07 -6.47
N VAL A 64 10.21 0.94 -7.33
CA VAL A 64 9.00 1.48 -7.94
C VAL A 64 8.33 0.42 -8.81
N THR A 65 9.12 -0.31 -9.58
CA THR A 65 8.58 -1.39 -10.41
C THR A 65 7.88 -2.43 -9.56
N ALA A 66 8.48 -2.80 -8.42
CA ALA A 66 7.86 -3.75 -7.52
C ALA A 66 6.53 -3.22 -6.99
N LEU A 67 6.50 -1.94 -6.60
CA LEU A 67 5.27 -1.32 -6.13
C LEU A 67 4.18 -1.36 -7.18
N LEU A 68 4.50 -0.98 -8.40
CA LEU A 68 3.51 -0.89 -9.45
C LEU A 68 3.06 -2.26 -9.95
N ASN A 69 3.85 -3.29 -9.70
CA ASN A 69 3.46 -4.65 -10.00
C ASN A 69 2.82 -5.34 -8.78
N ARG A 70 2.55 -4.58 -7.75
CA ARG A 70 1.93 -5.07 -6.52
C ARG A 70 2.73 -6.15 -5.82
N ASN A 71 4.04 -6.14 -6.05
CA ASN A 71 4.94 -7.05 -5.37
C ASN A 71 5.57 -6.28 -4.21
N THR A 72 4.84 -6.18 -3.11
CA THR A 72 5.22 -5.33 -2.00
C THR A 72 5.84 -6.08 -0.83
N LYS A 73 6.19 -7.34 -1.04
CA LYS A 73 6.72 -8.17 0.02
C LYS A 73 7.92 -7.53 0.73
N ASP A 74 8.87 -7.02 -0.05
CA ASP A 74 10.07 -6.41 0.52
C ASP A 74 10.03 -4.89 0.49
N ILE A 75 8.85 -4.31 0.36
CA ILE A 75 8.69 -2.87 0.33
C ILE A 75 8.09 -2.44 1.65
N SER A 76 8.74 -1.52 2.34
CA SER A 76 8.27 -1.08 3.64
C SER A 76 7.12 -0.10 3.51
N THR A 77 6.31 -0.04 4.56
CA THR A 77 5.24 0.96 4.64
C THR A 77 5.82 2.37 4.57
N ASP A 78 6.99 2.58 5.18
CA ASP A 78 7.65 3.88 5.15
C ASP A 78 7.94 4.32 3.72
N LEU A 79 8.40 3.41 2.88
CA LEU A 79 8.68 3.74 1.49
C LEU A 79 7.39 4.08 0.75
N MET A 80 6.34 3.33 1.01
CA MET A 80 5.04 3.60 0.38
C MET A 80 4.51 4.97 0.76
N LEU A 81 4.64 5.35 2.02
CA LEU A 81 4.23 6.68 2.47
C LEU A 81 5.05 7.76 1.81
N ARG A 82 6.36 7.51 1.64
CA ARG A 82 7.24 8.46 0.98
C ARG A 82 6.85 8.65 -0.49
N VAL A 83 6.58 7.55 -1.16
CA VAL A 83 6.17 7.61 -2.57
C VAL A 83 4.86 8.38 -2.69
N LEU A 84 3.89 8.05 -1.83
CA LEU A 84 2.61 8.72 -1.85
C LEU A 84 2.76 10.22 -1.59
N GLY A 85 3.61 10.59 -0.63
CA GLY A 85 3.90 11.99 -0.34
C GLY A 85 4.53 12.70 -1.52
N ALA A 86 5.46 12.02 -2.21
CA ALA A 86 6.11 12.60 -3.39
C ALA A 86 5.11 12.84 -4.52
N LEU A 87 4.02 12.08 -4.54
CA LEU A 87 2.97 12.25 -5.54
C LEU A 87 1.94 13.31 -5.12
N GLY A 88 2.16 13.94 -3.97
CA GLY A 88 1.29 15.02 -3.53
C GLY A 88 0.14 14.61 -2.64
N TYR A 89 0.20 13.41 -2.11
CA TYR A 89 -0.86 12.91 -1.23
C TYR A 89 -0.33 12.65 0.16
N LYS A 90 -1.21 12.62 1.12
CA LYS A 90 -0.84 12.21 2.47
C LYS A 90 -1.85 11.17 2.94
N ALA A 91 -1.42 10.30 3.81
CA ALA A 91 -2.31 9.32 4.41
C ALA A 91 -2.83 9.91 5.72
N GLU A 92 -4.12 9.75 5.95
CA GLU A 92 -4.72 10.14 7.21
C GLU A 92 -5.09 8.88 7.96
N LEU A 93 -4.80 8.87 9.25
CA LEU A 93 -5.04 7.69 10.05
C LEU A 93 -6.34 7.81 10.83
N LYS A 94 -7.10 6.72 10.82
CA LYS A 94 -8.28 6.62 11.63
C LYS A 94 -8.13 5.38 12.47
N PHE A 95 -8.44 5.50 13.74
CA PHE A 95 -8.29 4.38 14.64
C PHE A 95 -9.65 3.83 15.05
N SER A 96 -9.72 2.52 15.13
CA SER A 96 -10.92 1.87 15.61
C SER A 96 -10.49 0.69 16.46
N LYS A 97 -11.40 0.20 17.29
CA LYS A 97 -11.08 -0.95 18.12
C LYS A 97 -10.91 -2.17 17.25
N ALA A 98 -9.90 -2.97 17.57
CA ALA A 98 -9.61 -4.15 16.79
C ALA A 98 -10.47 -5.33 17.15
N ALA A 99 -11.15 -5.28 18.21
CA ALA A 99 -11.93 -6.41 18.65
C ALA A 99 -13.13 -6.68 18.10
#